data_0692abb16f45ed1d46d8239308006422
#
_entry.id   0692abb16f45ed1d46d8239308006422
#
_cell.length_a   1.000
_cell.length_b   1.000
_cell.length_c   1.000
_cell.angle_alpha   90.00
_cell.angle_beta   90.00
_cell.angle_gamma   90.00
#
_symmetry.space_group_name_H-M   'P 1'
#
loop_
_entity.id
_entity.type
_entity.pdbx_description
1 polymer ?
#
loop_
_entity_poly.entity_id
_entity_poly.type
_entity_poly.pdbx_seq_one_letter_code
_entity_poly.pdbx_strand_id
1 'polypeptide(L)'
;MTEPIYIVYHSVDHKIEFWQDALNPLMPGIKLVTADQPEAQNAEVMITWNPPEGMIASLPNLKGVISLAQGVDHVLNGKTFPSHLKFARLIDPYMSEAMAEWVTLTVLEYHRDAATYRDAETRHDWIRLPPRIAARTTVAVMGLGAIGSVVAETLTHLKFDVIGWSRSEKSIPGVTCYHGDDGFETCLKTADILVSILPLTAATENIFNAKHFAQMKKGAAFINAGRGKQVVEADLINALDQDHLRGATLDVMVIEPLPADHPFWDHPKVNVWPHVSAQTNPESAGEQVAEAITDIRAGREPRNSVNIARGY
;
A
#
# COMPACT_ATOMS: atom_id res chain seq x y z
N MET A 1 -2.83 -40.07 14.34
CA MET A 1 -3.30 -38.76 13.85
C MET A 1 -2.37 -37.73 14.46
N THR A 2 -1.71 -36.93 13.66
CA THR A 2 -0.90 -35.79 14.16
C THR A 2 -1.83 -34.80 14.84
N GLU A 3 -1.43 -34.27 16.00
CA GLU A 3 -2.19 -33.23 16.67
C GLU A 3 -2.38 -32.01 15.74
N PRO A 4 -3.56 -31.36 15.76
CA PRO A 4 -3.83 -30.20 14.94
C PRO A 4 -2.88 -29.04 15.29
N ILE A 5 -2.44 -28.31 14.27
CA ILE A 5 -1.59 -27.13 14.42
C ILE A 5 -2.52 -25.91 14.47
N TYR A 6 -2.69 -25.30 15.65
CA TYR A 6 -3.51 -24.11 15.80
C TYR A 6 -2.72 -22.85 15.48
N ILE A 7 -3.31 -22.00 14.64
CA ILE A 7 -2.77 -20.69 14.26
C ILE A 7 -3.86 -19.65 14.54
N VAL A 8 -3.54 -18.60 15.27
CA VAL A 8 -4.49 -17.52 15.48
C VAL A 8 -4.60 -16.68 14.21
N TYR A 9 -5.83 -16.45 13.78
CA TYR A 9 -6.17 -15.60 12.65
C TYR A 9 -6.91 -14.35 13.11
N HIS A 10 -6.50 -13.19 12.60
CA HIS A 10 -7.26 -11.95 12.73
C HIS A 10 -7.11 -11.11 11.47
N SER A 11 -8.21 -10.75 10.85
CA SER A 11 -8.27 -9.77 9.76
C SER A 11 -9.62 -9.06 9.78
N VAL A 12 -9.61 -7.79 9.40
CA VAL A 12 -10.85 -7.01 9.18
C VAL A 12 -11.33 -7.09 7.73
N ASP A 13 -10.48 -7.55 6.81
CA ASP A 13 -10.71 -7.51 5.36
C ASP A 13 -11.14 -8.87 4.79
N HIS A 14 -10.55 -9.96 5.27
CA HIS A 14 -10.79 -11.29 4.72
C HIS A 14 -11.42 -12.23 5.74
N LYS A 15 -12.29 -13.10 5.28
CA LYS A 15 -12.84 -14.19 6.10
C LYS A 15 -11.78 -15.26 6.33
N ILE A 16 -11.82 -15.88 7.50
CA ILE A 16 -10.88 -16.93 7.93
C ILE A 16 -10.87 -18.12 6.96
N GLU A 17 -12.02 -18.44 6.34
CA GLU A 17 -12.18 -19.57 5.44
C GLU A 17 -11.25 -19.48 4.22
N PHE A 18 -11.04 -18.27 3.65
CA PHE A 18 -10.16 -18.09 2.50
C PHE A 18 -8.71 -18.48 2.81
N TRP A 19 -8.23 -18.12 4.00
CA TRP A 19 -6.89 -18.49 4.43
C TRP A 19 -6.80 -19.96 4.87
N GLN A 20 -7.88 -20.49 5.49
CA GLN A 20 -7.94 -21.91 5.83
C GLN A 20 -7.84 -22.79 4.57
N ASP A 21 -8.60 -22.44 3.52
CA ASP A 21 -8.60 -23.17 2.24
C ASP A 21 -7.24 -23.09 1.54
N ALA A 22 -6.60 -21.92 1.54
CA ALA A 22 -5.28 -21.74 0.95
C ALA A 22 -4.18 -22.52 1.69
N LEU A 23 -4.26 -22.64 3.01
CA LEU A 23 -3.24 -23.29 3.83
C LEU A 23 -3.44 -24.82 3.99
N ASN A 24 -4.66 -25.32 3.85
CA ASN A 24 -4.96 -26.74 4.02
C ASN A 24 -4.10 -27.68 3.14
N PRO A 25 -3.89 -27.42 1.83
CA PRO A 25 -3.07 -28.28 0.99
C PRO A 25 -1.58 -28.18 1.30
N LEU A 26 -1.13 -27.05 1.86
CA LEU A 26 0.28 -26.77 2.16
C LEU A 26 0.72 -27.28 3.53
N MET A 27 -0.23 -27.28 4.49
CA MET A 27 0.02 -27.68 5.89
C MET A 27 -1.10 -28.61 6.39
N PRO A 28 -1.07 -29.90 6.07
CA PRO A 28 -2.08 -30.85 6.53
C PRO A 28 -2.22 -30.83 8.07
N GLY A 29 -3.44 -30.66 8.56
CA GLY A 29 -3.75 -30.59 9.99
C GLY A 29 -3.68 -29.18 10.60
N ILE A 30 -3.41 -28.13 9.79
CA ILE A 30 -3.53 -26.74 10.25
C ILE A 30 -4.99 -26.39 10.55
N LYS A 31 -5.22 -25.63 11.62
CA LYS A 31 -6.52 -25.06 11.98
C LYS A 31 -6.35 -23.60 12.34
N LEU A 32 -7.00 -22.74 11.59
CA LEU A 32 -7.10 -21.32 11.91
C LEU A 32 -8.20 -21.14 12.97
N VAL A 33 -7.89 -20.38 14.00
CA VAL A 33 -8.79 -20.08 15.11
C VAL A 33 -8.78 -18.58 15.40
N THR A 34 -9.90 -18.04 15.89
CA THR A 34 -9.95 -16.66 16.36
C THR A 34 -9.44 -16.55 17.81
N ALA A 35 -8.99 -15.37 18.22
CA ALA A 35 -8.35 -15.17 19.53
C ALA A 35 -9.26 -15.45 20.75
N ASP A 36 -10.58 -15.45 20.54
CA ASP A 36 -11.61 -15.76 21.57
C ASP A 36 -11.85 -17.27 21.74
N GLN A 37 -11.35 -18.11 20.85
CA GLN A 37 -11.49 -19.58 20.96
C GLN A 37 -10.47 -20.14 21.94
N PRO A 38 -10.83 -21.17 22.75
CA PRO A 38 -9.93 -21.78 23.74
C PRO A 38 -8.61 -22.30 23.16
N GLU A 39 -8.66 -22.81 21.93
CA GLU A 39 -7.52 -23.35 21.19
C GLU A 39 -6.46 -22.28 20.87
N ALA A 40 -6.85 -21.01 20.82
CA ALA A 40 -5.94 -19.90 20.58
C ALA A 40 -4.83 -19.80 21.65
N GLN A 41 -5.09 -20.25 22.87
CA GLN A 41 -4.09 -20.31 23.95
C GLN A 41 -2.95 -21.26 23.66
N ASN A 42 -3.13 -22.24 22.78
CA ASN A 42 -2.10 -23.20 22.38
C ASN A 42 -1.39 -22.82 21.08
N ALA A 43 -1.80 -21.71 20.44
CA ALA A 43 -1.22 -21.29 19.20
C ALA A 43 0.18 -20.70 19.37
N GLU A 44 1.11 -21.12 18.52
CA GLU A 44 2.49 -20.63 18.49
C GLU A 44 2.71 -19.50 17.49
N VAL A 45 1.78 -19.31 16.53
CA VAL A 45 1.87 -18.28 15.49
C VAL A 45 0.53 -17.60 15.33
N MET A 46 0.57 -16.30 15.08
CA MET A 46 -0.57 -15.50 14.67
C MET A 46 -0.34 -14.96 13.25
N ILE A 47 -1.33 -15.09 12.38
CA ILE A 47 -1.39 -14.40 11.10
C ILE A 47 -2.44 -13.29 11.19
N THR A 48 -2.08 -12.06 10.80
CA THR A 48 -2.96 -10.94 11.12
C THR A 48 -2.89 -9.76 10.16
N TRP A 49 -4.04 -9.09 10.03
CA TRP A 49 -4.16 -7.74 9.47
C TRP A 49 -4.89 -6.87 10.48
N ASN A 50 -4.23 -5.74 10.88
CA ASN A 50 -4.74 -4.72 11.80
C ASN A 50 -5.32 -5.27 13.13
N PRO A 51 -4.55 -6.01 13.93
CA PRO A 51 -5.01 -6.56 15.20
C PRO A 51 -5.33 -5.42 16.19
N PRO A 52 -6.36 -5.56 17.04
CA PRO A 52 -6.57 -4.66 18.17
C PRO A 52 -5.35 -4.60 19.10
N GLU A 53 -5.17 -3.45 19.78
CA GLU A 53 -4.14 -3.33 20.80
C GLU A 53 -4.33 -4.39 21.89
N GLY A 54 -3.21 -4.97 22.36
CA GLY A 54 -3.21 -6.01 23.40
C GLY A 54 -3.52 -7.42 22.90
N MET A 55 -4.09 -7.62 21.70
CA MET A 55 -4.42 -8.97 21.21
C MET A 55 -3.20 -9.88 21.12
N ILE A 56 -2.09 -9.40 20.56
CA ILE A 56 -0.85 -10.17 20.45
C ILE A 56 -0.32 -10.53 21.83
N ALA A 57 -0.34 -9.60 22.78
CA ALA A 57 0.15 -9.81 24.13
C ALA A 57 -0.74 -10.74 24.97
N SER A 58 -2.01 -10.93 24.60
CA SER A 58 -2.94 -11.83 25.29
C SER A 58 -2.74 -13.32 24.97
N LEU A 59 -1.87 -13.64 24.03
CA LEU A 59 -1.61 -15.00 23.56
C LEU A 59 -0.25 -15.49 24.09
N PRO A 60 -0.24 -16.26 25.19
CA PRO A 60 0.98 -16.51 26.00
C PRO A 60 1.99 -17.43 25.33
N ASN A 61 1.57 -18.27 24.39
CA ASN A 61 2.43 -19.25 23.72
C ASN A 61 2.92 -18.83 22.35
N LEU A 62 2.66 -17.57 21.92
CA LEU A 62 3.14 -17.09 20.63
C LEU A 62 4.67 -17.07 20.58
N LYS A 63 5.21 -17.53 19.46
CA LYS A 63 6.62 -17.46 19.06
C LYS A 63 6.82 -16.40 17.96
N GLY A 64 5.75 -16.05 17.24
CA GLY A 64 5.83 -15.02 16.21
C GLY A 64 4.50 -14.67 15.57
N VAL A 65 4.55 -13.57 14.82
CA VAL A 65 3.43 -12.95 14.11
C VAL A 65 3.78 -12.79 12.64
N ILE A 66 2.83 -13.02 11.77
CA ILE A 66 2.95 -12.81 10.33
C ILE A 66 1.92 -11.76 9.93
N SER A 67 2.39 -10.63 9.40
CA SER A 67 1.53 -9.63 8.76
C SER A 67 1.00 -10.18 7.44
N LEU A 68 -0.31 -10.12 7.23
CA LEU A 68 -0.98 -10.49 5.98
C LEU A 68 -0.85 -9.40 4.90
N ALA A 69 0.10 -8.48 5.06
CA ALA A 69 0.40 -7.44 4.11
C ALA A 69 1.91 -7.18 4.01
N GLN A 70 2.31 -6.41 3.02
CA GLN A 70 3.68 -5.94 2.88
C GLN A 70 3.99 -4.80 3.86
N GLY A 71 3.06 -3.88 4.10
CA GLY A 71 3.14 -2.86 5.14
C GLY A 71 2.96 -3.48 6.53
N VAL A 72 3.64 -2.95 7.54
CA VAL A 72 3.63 -3.48 8.91
C VAL A 72 3.20 -2.46 9.96
N ASP A 73 2.95 -1.24 9.55
CA ASP A 73 2.52 -0.13 10.39
C ASP A 73 1.23 -0.44 11.17
N HIS A 74 0.28 -1.16 10.56
CA HIS A 74 -0.98 -1.59 11.19
C HIS A 74 -0.77 -2.57 12.36
N VAL A 75 0.40 -3.20 12.48
CA VAL A 75 0.78 -4.06 13.62
C VAL A 75 1.63 -3.29 14.63
N LEU A 76 2.47 -2.34 14.18
CA LEU A 76 3.48 -1.70 15.00
C LEU A 76 3.07 -0.32 15.55
N ASN A 77 2.41 0.51 14.72
CA ASN A 77 2.16 1.91 15.07
C ASN A 77 1.17 2.07 16.23
N GLY A 78 1.64 2.71 17.30
CA GLY A 78 0.83 2.96 18.49
C GLY A 78 0.52 1.71 19.33
N LYS A 79 1.15 0.57 19.02
CA LYS A 79 0.89 -0.72 19.67
C LYS A 79 2.17 -1.29 20.28
N THR A 80 2.04 -1.94 21.42
CA THR A 80 3.16 -2.65 22.04
C THR A 80 3.36 -4.01 21.36
N PHE A 81 4.48 -4.17 20.65
CA PHE A 81 4.88 -5.45 20.09
C PHE A 81 5.88 -6.15 21.01
N PRO A 82 5.60 -7.39 21.47
CA PRO A 82 6.50 -8.11 22.37
C PRO A 82 7.85 -8.43 21.71
N SER A 83 8.94 -7.96 22.29
CA SER A 83 10.29 -8.02 21.68
C SER A 83 10.86 -9.43 21.50
N HIS A 84 10.29 -10.43 22.17
CA HIS A 84 10.71 -11.84 22.04
C HIS A 84 10.07 -12.55 20.83
N LEU A 85 9.03 -11.95 20.22
CA LEU A 85 8.34 -12.56 19.10
C LEU A 85 9.08 -12.26 17.79
N LYS A 86 9.14 -13.27 16.93
CA LYS A 86 9.54 -13.08 15.54
C LYS A 86 8.43 -12.36 14.79
N PHE A 87 8.81 -11.50 13.86
CA PHE A 87 7.83 -10.77 13.06
C PHE A 87 8.17 -10.86 11.57
N ALA A 88 7.26 -11.41 10.79
CA ALA A 88 7.38 -11.50 9.34
C ALA A 88 6.28 -10.70 8.63
N ARG A 89 6.54 -10.34 7.37
CA ARG A 89 5.57 -9.73 6.46
C ARG A 89 5.49 -10.53 5.17
N LEU A 90 4.47 -10.27 4.37
CA LEU A 90 4.38 -10.82 3.03
C LEU A 90 5.13 -9.92 2.03
N ILE A 91 5.78 -10.54 1.05
CA ILE A 91 6.28 -9.89 -0.16
C ILE A 91 5.76 -10.74 -1.31
N ASP A 92 4.50 -10.54 -1.66
CA ASP A 92 3.81 -11.30 -2.69
C ASP A 92 3.98 -10.60 -4.05
N PRO A 93 4.54 -11.25 -5.07
CA PRO A 93 4.61 -10.71 -6.43
C PRO A 93 3.25 -10.26 -6.96
N TYR A 94 2.18 -11.01 -6.68
CA TYR A 94 0.81 -10.65 -7.08
C TYR A 94 0.39 -9.26 -6.56
N MET A 95 0.73 -8.92 -5.31
CA MET A 95 0.44 -7.57 -4.79
C MET A 95 1.16 -6.48 -5.59
N SER A 96 2.39 -6.74 -6.04
CA SER A 96 3.15 -5.79 -6.83
C SER A 96 2.54 -5.62 -8.23
N GLU A 97 2.06 -6.70 -8.82
CA GLU A 97 1.36 -6.70 -10.11
C GLU A 97 0.01 -5.98 -9.99
N ALA A 98 -0.81 -6.31 -9.00
CA ALA A 98 -2.09 -5.64 -8.74
C ALA A 98 -1.94 -4.13 -8.50
N MET A 99 -0.92 -3.72 -7.73
CA MET A 99 -0.60 -2.30 -7.57
C MET A 99 -0.20 -1.65 -8.89
N ALA A 100 0.58 -2.33 -9.72
CA ALA A 100 0.97 -1.81 -11.04
C ALA A 100 -0.23 -1.66 -11.98
N GLU A 101 -1.19 -2.59 -11.94
CA GLU A 101 -2.45 -2.49 -12.68
C GLU A 101 -3.27 -1.28 -12.23
N TRP A 102 -3.47 -1.13 -10.93
CA TRP A 102 -4.24 -0.03 -10.35
C TRP A 102 -3.60 1.33 -10.62
N VAL A 103 -2.27 1.45 -10.43
CA VAL A 103 -1.55 2.69 -10.72
C VAL A 103 -1.60 2.99 -12.22
N THR A 104 -1.46 1.98 -13.07
CA THR A 104 -1.58 2.15 -14.53
C THR A 104 -2.96 2.69 -14.90
N LEU A 105 -4.03 2.14 -14.35
CA LEU A 105 -5.40 2.62 -14.56
C LEU A 105 -5.50 4.10 -14.19
N THR A 106 -5.09 4.47 -12.99
CA THR A 106 -5.22 5.84 -12.48
C THR A 106 -4.34 6.85 -13.23
N VAL A 107 -3.10 6.45 -13.61
CA VAL A 107 -2.22 7.27 -14.45
C VAL A 107 -2.84 7.49 -15.84
N LEU A 108 -3.40 6.44 -16.45
CA LEU A 108 -4.06 6.53 -17.75
C LEU A 108 -5.32 7.40 -17.68
N GLU A 109 -6.09 7.37 -16.61
CA GLU A 109 -7.25 8.26 -16.42
C GLU A 109 -6.83 9.74 -16.49
N TYR A 110 -5.76 10.12 -15.82
CA TYR A 110 -5.21 11.47 -15.92
C TYR A 110 -4.58 11.75 -17.28
N HIS A 111 -3.81 10.83 -17.84
CA HIS A 111 -3.16 11.01 -19.13
C HIS A 111 -4.17 11.17 -20.27
N ARG A 112 -5.30 10.49 -20.20
CA ARG A 112 -6.35 10.50 -21.23
C ARG A 112 -7.49 11.47 -20.93
N ASP A 113 -7.38 12.31 -19.88
CA ASP A 113 -8.41 13.26 -19.46
C ASP A 113 -9.80 12.62 -19.25
N ALA A 114 -9.82 11.38 -18.70
CA ALA A 114 -11.00 10.54 -18.59
C ALA A 114 -12.14 11.23 -17.80
N ALA A 115 -11.82 11.94 -16.70
CA ALA A 115 -12.80 12.67 -15.92
C ALA A 115 -13.51 13.76 -16.73
N THR A 116 -12.76 14.50 -17.57
CA THR A 116 -13.33 15.55 -18.44
C THR A 116 -14.27 14.97 -19.48
N TYR A 117 -13.94 13.79 -20.05
CA TYR A 117 -14.82 13.14 -21.00
C TYR A 117 -16.08 12.57 -20.35
N ARG A 118 -15.98 11.98 -19.14
CA ARG A 118 -17.16 11.52 -18.39
C ARG A 118 -18.10 12.68 -18.04
N ASP A 119 -17.54 13.83 -17.61
CA ASP A 119 -18.32 15.03 -17.32
C ASP A 119 -18.98 15.59 -18.59
N ALA A 120 -18.28 15.64 -19.71
CA ALA A 120 -18.85 16.03 -21.01
C ALA A 120 -19.98 15.08 -21.45
N GLU A 121 -19.84 13.76 -21.24
CA GLU A 121 -20.88 12.76 -21.51
C GLU A 121 -22.18 13.09 -20.75
N THR A 122 -22.08 13.45 -19.46
CA THR A 122 -23.27 13.80 -18.64
C THR A 122 -24.02 15.02 -19.15
N ARG A 123 -23.31 15.93 -19.85
CA ARG A 123 -23.88 17.14 -20.48
C ARG A 123 -24.25 16.96 -21.92
N HIS A 124 -24.04 15.77 -22.50
CA HIS A 124 -24.20 15.47 -23.94
C HIS A 124 -23.30 16.35 -24.84
N ASP A 125 -22.10 16.72 -24.35
CA ASP A 125 -21.13 17.55 -25.04
C ASP A 125 -20.17 16.67 -25.86
N TRP A 126 -20.15 16.83 -27.19
CA TRP A 126 -19.21 16.14 -28.06
C TRP A 126 -17.91 16.94 -28.18
N ILE A 127 -17.00 16.76 -27.21
CA ILE A 127 -15.71 17.46 -27.16
C ILE A 127 -14.55 16.59 -27.66
N ARG A 128 -13.51 17.25 -28.16
CA ARG A 128 -12.23 16.62 -28.52
C ARG A 128 -11.09 17.41 -27.94
N LEU A 129 -10.36 16.82 -26.99
CA LEU A 129 -9.17 17.43 -26.43
C LEU A 129 -7.94 17.06 -27.27
N PRO A 130 -6.89 17.91 -27.29
CA PRO A 130 -5.62 17.58 -27.92
C PRO A 130 -5.02 16.32 -27.31
N PRO A 131 -4.50 15.36 -28.13
CA PRO A 131 -3.92 14.12 -27.61
C PRO A 131 -2.63 14.40 -26.83
N ARG A 132 -2.48 13.78 -25.67
CA ARG A 132 -1.23 13.78 -24.91
C ARG A 132 -0.30 12.67 -25.42
N ILE A 133 1.00 12.90 -25.34
CA ILE A 133 2.03 11.93 -25.73
C ILE A 133 2.67 11.37 -24.46
N ALA A 134 2.62 10.04 -24.26
CA ALA A 134 3.15 9.39 -23.06
C ALA A 134 4.63 9.74 -22.83
N ALA A 135 5.47 9.71 -23.87
CA ALA A 135 6.90 10.07 -23.77
C ALA A 135 7.18 11.56 -23.42
N ARG A 136 6.14 12.39 -23.32
CA ARG A 136 6.22 13.79 -22.88
C ARG A 136 5.43 14.02 -21.59
N THR A 137 5.00 12.96 -20.95
CA THR A 137 4.28 12.98 -19.66
C THR A 137 5.18 12.34 -18.62
N THR A 138 5.69 13.15 -17.70
CA THR A 138 6.56 12.65 -16.64
C THR A 138 5.72 12.10 -15.50
N VAL A 139 5.90 10.81 -15.19
CA VAL A 139 5.29 10.15 -14.03
C VAL A 139 6.36 9.90 -12.97
N ALA A 140 6.19 10.49 -11.81
CA ALA A 140 7.09 10.27 -10.68
C ALA A 140 6.53 9.20 -9.73
N VAL A 141 7.32 8.13 -9.48
CA VAL A 141 6.99 7.08 -8.51
C VAL A 141 7.80 7.33 -7.23
N MET A 142 7.11 7.77 -6.16
CA MET A 142 7.71 8.01 -4.86
C MET A 142 7.68 6.72 -4.03
N GLY A 143 8.85 6.07 -3.89
CA GLY A 143 9.00 4.80 -3.20
C GLY A 143 9.37 3.64 -4.13
N LEU A 144 10.66 3.53 -4.51
CA LEU A 144 11.18 2.45 -5.37
C LEU A 144 11.56 1.19 -4.54
N GLY A 145 10.62 0.70 -3.75
CA GLY A 145 10.69 -0.59 -3.07
C GLY A 145 10.24 -1.75 -3.98
N ALA A 146 9.91 -2.92 -3.40
CA ALA A 146 9.47 -4.08 -4.18
C ALA A 146 8.26 -3.77 -5.07
N ILE A 147 7.23 -3.11 -4.53
CA ILE A 147 6.04 -2.70 -5.31
C ILE A 147 6.38 -1.58 -6.29
N GLY A 148 6.98 -0.49 -5.80
CA GLY A 148 7.20 0.71 -6.62
C GLY A 148 8.15 0.48 -7.80
N SER A 149 9.07 -0.47 -7.70
CA SER A 149 9.92 -0.87 -8.83
C SER A 149 9.09 -1.50 -9.95
N VAL A 150 8.18 -2.41 -9.62
CA VAL A 150 7.29 -3.05 -10.61
C VAL A 150 6.35 -2.02 -11.26
N VAL A 151 5.80 -1.10 -10.45
CA VAL A 151 4.98 0.02 -10.95
C VAL A 151 5.77 0.88 -11.95
N ALA A 152 7.00 1.29 -11.58
CA ALA A 152 7.82 2.13 -12.42
C ALA A 152 8.19 1.42 -13.74
N GLU A 153 8.59 0.16 -13.70
CA GLU A 153 8.87 -0.65 -14.89
C GLU A 153 7.64 -0.79 -15.78
N THR A 154 6.47 -1.06 -15.23
CA THR A 154 5.20 -1.17 -15.97
C THR A 154 4.90 0.13 -16.74
N LEU A 155 5.06 1.28 -16.09
CA LEU A 155 4.84 2.58 -16.72
C LEU A 155 5.84 2.86 -17.86
N THR A 156 7.09 2.37 -17.77
CA THR A 156 8.05 2.49 -18.90
C THR A 156 7.61 1.71 -20.13
N HIS A 157 6.98 0.55 -19.95
CA HIS A 157 6.42 -0.22 -21.08
C HIS A 157 5.31 0.53 -21.82
N LEU A 158 4.58 1.40 -21.12
CA LEU A 158 3.60 2.32 -21.73
C LEU A 158 4.24 3.58 -22.32
N LYS A 159 5.58 3.67 -22.31
CA LYS A 159 6.35 4.77 -22.90
C LYS A 159 6.19 6.11 -22.19
N PHE A 160 5.79 6.12 -20.91
CA PHE A 160 5.90 7.32 -20.10
C PHE A 160 7.37 7.70 -19.82
N ASP A 161 7.62 8.99 -19.63
CA ASP A 161 8.87 9.46 -19.02
C ASP A 161 8.80 9.20 -17.52
N VAL A 162 9.43 8.10 -17.07
CA VAL A 162 9.32 7.65 -15.69
C VAL A 162 10.52 8.07 -14.88
N ILE A 163 10.27 8.83 -13.83
CA ILE A 163 11.24 9.14 -12.80
C ILE A 163 10.81 8.50 -11.49
N GLY A 164 11.73 8.29 -10.56
CA GLY A 164 11.34 7.73 -9.27
C GLY A 164 12.26 8.17 -8.15
N TRP A 165 11.75 8.13 -6.92
CA TRP A 165 12.49 8.48 -5.72
C TRP A 165 12.51 7.36 -4.69
N SER A 166 13.64 7.19 -4.05
CA SER A 166 13.78 6.35 -2.85
C SER A 166 14.81 6.95 -1.89
N ARG A 167 14.75 6.55 -0.61
CA ARG A 167 15.70 7.02 0.40
C ARG A 167 17.16 6.69 0.05
N SER A 168 17.42 5.52 -0.51
CA SER A 168 18.74 5.07 -0.96
C SER A 168 18.79 4.99 -2.47
N GLU A 169 19.99 5.12 -3.03
CA GLU A 169 20.23 4.98 -4.45
C GLU A 169 19.66 3.67 -5.01
N LYS A 170 19.06 3.76 -6.19
CA LYS A 170 18.46 2.64 -6.94
C LYS A 170 18.83 2.77 -8.41
N SER A 171 18.79 1.62 -9.09
CA SER A 171 18.91 1.56 -10.55
C SER A 171 17.82 0.62 -11.06
N ILE A 172 16.92 1.15 -11.89
CA ILE A 172 15.81 0.43 -12.51
C ILE A 172 15.85 0.72 -14.00
N PRO A 173 15.82 -0.30 -14.86
CA PRO A 173 15.89 -0.10 -16.31
C PRO A 173 14.79 0.83 -16.83
N GLY A 174 15.18 1.86 -17.61
CA GLY A 174 14.24 2.82 -18.18
C GLY A 174 13.66 3.85 -17.22
N VAL A 175 14.08 3.87 -15.93
CA VAL A 175 13.63 4.82 -14.90
C VAL A 175 14.78 5.72 -14.49
N THR A 176 14.54 7.03 -14.47
CA THR A 176 15.51 7.97 -13.87
C THR A 176 15.31 7.99 -12.35
N CYS A 177 16.25 7.35 -11.61
CA CYS A 177 16.14 7.18 -10.17
C CYS A 177 16.82 8.32 -9.42
N TYR A 178 16.12 8.94 -8.47
CA TYR A 178 16.60 9.96 -7.55
C TYR A 178 16.61 9.46 -6.11
N HIS A 179 17.43 10.07 -5.26
CA HIS A 179 17.49 9.80 -3.82
C HIS A 179 17.83 11.08 -3.03
N GLY A 180 17.65 11.01 -1.70
CA GLY A 180 17.89 12.15 -0.82
C GLY A 180 16.88 13.30 -1.00
N ASP A 181 17.08 14.40 -0.28
CA ASP A 181 16.12 15.52 -0.24
C ASP A 181 16.04 16.26 -1.58
N ASP A 182 17.19 16.52 -2.24
CA ASP A 182 17.22 17.17 -3.55
C ASP A 182 16.50 16.33 -4.62
N GLY A 183 16.64 15.00 -4.52
CA GLY A 183 15.95 14.08 -5.41
C GLY A 183 14.44 14.08 -5.20
N PHE A 184 14.00 14.17 -3.95
CA PHE A 184 12.58 14.30 -3.61
C PHE A 184 11.97 15.57 -4.21
N GLU A 185 12.63 16.72 -4.00
CA GLU A 185 12.18 17.98 -4.58
C GLU A 185 12.21 17.96 -6.11
N THR A 186 13.20 17.33 -6.73
CA THR A 186 13.25 17.17 -8.18
C THR A 186 12.04 16.43 -8.71
N CYS A 187 11.63 15.32 -8.06
CA CYS A 187 10.44 14.59 -8.43
C CYS A 187 9.17 15.44 -8.32
N LEU A 188 9.01 16.21 -7.23
CA LEU A 188 7.87 17.12 -7.06
C LEU A 188 7.79 18.14 -8.21
N LYS A 189 8.91 18.81 -8.52
CA LYS A 189 8.98 19.90 -9.51
C LYS A 189 8.83 19.40 -10.95
N THR A 190 9.13 18.13 -11.22
CA THR A 190 9.20 17.59 -12.59
C THR A 190 7.95 16.82 -12.99
N ALA A 191 7.26 16.20 -12.05
CA ALA A 191 6.13 15.32 -12.32
C ALA A 191 4.91 16.03 -12.91
N ASP A 192 4.33 15.45 -13.96
CA ASP A 192 2.97 15.76 -14.43
C ASP A 192 1.94 14.92 -13.66
N ILE A 193 2.35 13.72 -13.22
CA ILE A 193 1.58 12.83 -12.35
C ILE A 193 2.54 12.29 -11.29
N LEU A 194 2.22 12.49 -10.02
CA LEU A 194 3.00 11.98 -8.90
C LEU A 194 2.25 10.84 -8.22
N VAL A 195 2.91 9.70 -8.11
CA VAL A 195 2.37 8.48 -7.47
C VAL A 195 3.17 8.21 -6.19
N SER A 196 2.51 8.24 -5.04
CA SER A 196 3.10 7.87 -3.75
C SER A 196 2.79 6.42 -3.39
N ILE A 197 3.87 5.63 -3.18
CA ILE A 197 3.83 4.25 -2.66
C ILE A 197 4.82 4.16 -1.49
N LEU A 198 4.96 5.22 -0.73
CA LEU A 198 5.89 5.30 0.40
C LEU A 198 5.37 4.48 1.59
N PRO A 199 6.26 3.87 2.39
CA PRO A 199 5.86 3.34 3.69
C PRO A 199 5.59 4.49 4.67
N LEU A 200 4.69 4.29 5.63
CA LEU A 200 4.48 5.23 6.73
C LEU A 200 5.58 5.05 7.77
N THR A 201 6.32 6.11 8.00
CA THR A 201 7.37 6.23 9.02
C THR A 201 7.32 7.62 9.62
N ALA A 202 8.02 7.89 10.71
CA ALA A 202 8.14 9.24 11.26
C ALA A 202 8.68 10.27 10.25
N ALA A 203 9.48 9.84 9.27
CA ALA A 203 10.02 10.72 8.22
C ALA A 203 9.05 10.95 7.05
N THR A 204 8.02 10.11 6.90
CA THR A 204 7.04 10.22 5.80
C THR A 204 5.65 10.62 6.26
N GLU A 205 5.40 10.72 7.55
CA GLU A 205 4.17 11.29 8.10
C GLU A 205 4.06 12.77 7.71
N ASN A 206 2.90 13.18 7.17
CA ASN A 206 2.64 14.53 6.66
C ASN A 206 3.68 15.04 5.64
N ILE A 207 4.33 14.12 4.92
CA ILE A 207 5.32 14.49 3.91
C ILE A 207 4.68 15.28 2.76
N PHE A 208 3.43 15.01 2.39
CA PHE A 208 2.68 15.77 1.40
C PHE A 208 1.81 16.81 2.09
N ASN A 209 2.33 18.02 2.17
CA ASN A 209 1.73 19.19 2.83
C ASN A 209 1.72 20.39 1.88
N ALA A 210 1.22 21.55 2.33
CA ALA A 210 1.10 22.76 1.52
C ALA A 210 2.40 23.15 0.81
N LYS A 211 3.56 23.04 1.49
CA LYS A 211 4.87 23.33 0.90
C LYS A 211 5.15 22.44 -0.30
N HIS A 212 4.92 21.13 -0.14
CA HIS A 212 5.26 20.16 -1.18
C HIS A 212 4.23 20.17 -2.32
N PHE A 213 2.95 20.36 -2.05
CA PHE A 213 1.96 20.57 -3.11
C PHE A 213 2.25 21.82 -3.92
N ALA A 214 2.66 22.93 -3.29
CA ALA A 214 3.02 24.17 -4.00
C ALA A 214 4.29 24.02 -4.89
N GLN A 215 5.16 23.05 -4.61
CA GLN A 215 6.32 22.75 -5.44
C GLN A 215 5.99 21.89 -6.67
N MET A 216 4.85 21.19 -6.67
CA MET A 216 4.43 20.43 -7.82
C MET A 216 4.10 21.34 -9.00
N LYS A 217 4.19 20.82 -10.22
CA LYS A 217 3.76 21.58 -11.40
C LYS A 217 2.31 21.99 -11.29
N LYS A 218 1.98 23.22 -11.70
CA LYS A 218 0.58 23.62 -11.86
C LYS A 218 -0.11 22.69 -12.86
N GLY A 219 -1.26 22.14 -12.47
CA GLY A 219 -1.99 21.15 -13.26
C GLY A 219 -1.45 19.74 -13.17
N ALA A 220 -0.52 19.45 -12.24
CA ALA A 220 -0.14 18.08 -11.93
C ALA A 220 -1.29 17.31 -11.25
N ALA A 221 -1.25 15.98 -11.35
CA ALA A 221 -2.13 15.08 -10.61
C ALA A 221 -1.37 14.39 -9.48
N PHE A 222 -2.07 14.09 -8.39
CA PHE A 222 -1.53 13.40 -7.23
C PHE A 222 -2.25 12.06 -7.03
N ILE A 223 -1.49 10.97 -6.87
CA ILE A 223 -2.02 9.62 -6.60
C ILE A 223 -1.36 9.10 -5.32
N ASN A 224 -2.16 8.68 -4.35
CA ASN A 224 -1.64 8.08 -3.13
C ASN A 224 -2.17 6.66 -2.93
N ALA A 225 -1.28 5.67 -3.04
CA ALA A 225 -1.48 4.27 -2.71
C ALA A 225 -0.51 3.80 -1.60
N GLY A 226 0.10 4.74 -0.88
CA GLY A 226 0.96 4.47 0.27
C GLY A 226 0.17 4.36 1.57
N ARG A 227 0.07 5.49 2.30
CA ARG A 227 -0.72 5.61 3.54
C ARG A 227 -1.34 6.99 3.64
N GLY A 228 -2.56 7.07 4.20
CA GLY A 228 -3.29 8.33 4.33
C GLY A 228 -2.55 9.37 5.18
N LYS A 229 -1.96 8.98 6.29
CA LYS A 229 -1.19 9.88 7.18
C LYS A 229 0.04 10.52 6.54
N GLN A 230 0.38 10.18 5.32
CA GLN A 230 1.43 10.88 4.55
C GLN A 230 0.94 12.22 3.99
N VAL A 231 -0.36 12.43 3.94
CA VAL A 231 -1.01 13.61 3.35
C VAL A 231 -1.65 14.46 4.44
N VAL A 232 -1.39 15.76 4.40
CA VAL A 232 -2.18 16.75 5.12
C VAL A 232 -3.42 17.04 4.27
N GLU A 233 -4.54 16.42 4.60
CA GLU A 233 -5.77 16.41 3.78
C GLU A 233 -6.30 17.81 3.49
N ALA A 234 -6.26 18.72 4.47
CA ALA A 234 -6.67 20.12 4.29
C ALA A 234 -5.79 20.86 3.27
N ASP A 235 -4.49 20.56 3.23
CA ASP A 235 -3.55 21.17 2.28
C ASP A 235 -3.78 20.65 0.86
N LEU A 236 -4.13 19.36 0.73
CA LEU A 236 -4.50 18.77 -0.56
C LEU A 236 -5.79 19.41 -1.11
N ILE A 237 -6.83 19.52 -0.28
CA ILE A 237 -8.08 20.19 -0.66
C ILE A 237 -7.80 21.62 -1.14
N ASN A 238 -7.01 22.38 -0.38
CA ASN A 238 -6.67 23.74 -0.76
C ASN A 238 -5.91 23.81 -2.10
N ALA A 239 -4.98 22.90 -2.36
CA ALA A 239 -4.26 22.84 -3.64
C ALA A 239 -5.18 22.48 -4.83
N LEU A 240 -6.21 21.68 -4.60
CA LEU A 240 -7.22 21.32 -5.60
C LEU A 240 -8.21 22.49 -5.84
N ASP A 241 -8.66 23.16 -4.78
CA ASP A 241 -9.58 24.32 -4.86
C ASP A 241 -8.96 25.51 -5.58
N GLN A 242 -7.66 25.73 -5.39
CA GLN A 242 -6.90 26.78 -6.07
C GLN A 242 -6.51 26.45 -7.52
N ASP A 243 -6.97 25.34 -8.09
CA ASP A 243 -6.56 24.86 -9.41
C ASP A 243 -5.03 24.72 -9.57
N HIS A 244 -4.31 24.51 -8.46
CA HIS A 244 -2.89 24.22 -8.52
C HIS A 244 -2.67 22.77 -8.95
N LEU A 245 -3.38 21.82 -8.31
CA LEU A 245 -3.49 20.44 -8.77
C LEU A 245 -4.77 20.23 -9.56
N ARG A 246 -4.70 19.45 -10.63
CA ARG A 246 -5.87 19.14 -11.47
C ARG A 246 -6.73 18.02 -10.93
N GLY A 247 -6.21 17.21 -10.01
CA GLY A 247 -6.96 16.12 -9.37
C GLY A 247 -6.10 15.28 -8.46
N ALA A 248 -6.76 14.52 -7.60
CA ALA A 248 -6.15 13.53 -6.73
C ALA A 248 -6.91 12.20 -6.80
N THR A 249 -6.19 11.08 -6.78
CA THR A 249 -6.75 9.73 -6.61
C THR A 249 -6.14 9.12 -5.36
N LEU A 250 -6.99 8.79 -4.40
CA LEU A 250 -6.58 8.36 -3.07
C LEU A 250 -7.13 6.96 -2.80
N ASP A 251 -6.25 5.98 -2.62
CA ASP A 251 -6.61 4.64 -2.18
C ASP A 251 -6.60 4.52 -0.66
N VAL A 252 -5.95 5.46 0.02
CA VAL A 252 -5.70 5.45 1.46
C VAL A 252 -6.03 6.80 2.09
N MET A 253 -6.61 6.75 3.31
CA MET A 253 -7.08 7.92 4.06
C MET A 253 -6.46 7.98 5.45
N VAL A 254 -6.53 9.14 6.10
CA VAL A 254 -6.06 9.30 7.49
C VAL A 254 -6.91 8.47 8.45
N ILE A 255 -8.22 8.43 8.20
CA ILE A 255 -9.18 7.61 8.95
C ILE A 255 -9.83 6.63 7.95
N GLU A 256 -9.72 5.35 8.23
CA GLU A 256 -10.32 4.28 7.45
C GLU A 256 -11.22 3.39 8.34
N PRO A 257 -12.46 3.12 7.93
CA PRO A 257 -13.18 3.62 6.74
C PRO A 257 -13.36 5.14 6.74
N LEU A 258 -13.32 5.75 5.53
CA LEU A 258 -13.51 7.19 5.38
C LEU A 258 -14.90 7.59 5.90
N PRO A 259 -15.01 8.56 6.85
CA PRO A 259 -16.28 9.02 7.38
C PRO A 259 -17.24 9.48 6.27
N ALA A 260 -18.54 9.21 6.44
CA ALA A 260 -19.55 9.49 5.42
C ALA A 260 -19.73 11.00 5.12
N ASP A 261 -19.33 11.86 6.06
CA ASP A 261 -19.37 13.33 5.95
C ASP A 261 -18.02 13.94 5.53
N HIS A 262 -17.05 13.10 5.13
CA HIS A 262 -15.72 13.58 4.75
C HIS A 262 -15.78 14.34 3.41
N PRO A 263 -15.12 15.53 3.30
CA PRO A 263 -15.20 16.37 2.09
C PRO A 263 -14.65 15.71 0.82
N PHE A 264 -13.83 14.68 0.91
CA PHE A 264 -13.33 13.97 -0.27
C PHE A 264 -14.43 13.29 -1.09
N TRP A 265 -15.54 12.88 -0.46
CA TRP A 265 -16.64 12.23 -1.18
C TRP A 265 -17.29 13.12 -2.24
N ASP A 266 -17.47 14.41 -1.90
CA ASP A 266 -18.17 15.37 -2.76
C ASP A 266 -17.21 16.27 -3.56
N HIS A 267 -15.89 16.13 -3.37
CA HIS A 267 -14.94 17.00 -4.05
C HIS A 267 -14.77 16.58 -5.52
N PRO A 268 -15.07 17.44 -6.51
CA PRO A 268 -15.15 17.07 -7.93
C PRO A 268 -13.81 16.64 -8.56
N LYS A 269 -12.69 16.92 -7.89
CA LYS A 269 -11.33 16.56 -8.34
C LYS A 269 -10.69 15.43 -7.53
N VAL A 270 -11.45 14.80 -6.61
CA VAL A 270 -10.94 13.67 -5.80
C VAL A 270 -11.64 12.39 -6.21
N ASN A 271 -10.84 11.36 -6.49
CA ASN A 271 -11.33 9.99 -6.67
C ASN A 271 -10.95 9.19 -5.43
N VAL A 272 -11.94 8.69 -4.70
CA VAL A 272 -11.75 7.87 -3.50
C VAL A 272 -11.85 6.40 -3.85
N TRP A 273 -10.85 5.62 -3.43
CA TRP A 273 -10.84 4.16 -3.49
C TRP A 273 -10.71 3.62 -2.07
N PRO A 274 -11.37 2.52 -1.70
CA PRO A 274 -11.45 2.05 -0.32
C PRO A 274 -10.32 1.06 0.04
N HIS A 275 -9.05 1.46 -0.14
CA HIS A 275 -7.83 0.71 0.17
C HIS A 275 -7.79 -0.66 -0.53
N VAL A 276 -7.97 -0.65 -1.85
CA VAL A 276 -8.12 -1.86 -2.68
C VAL A 276 -7.09 -1.95 -3.82
N SER A 277 -6.13 -1.02 -3.88
CA SER A 277 -5.13 -0.99 -4.97
C SER A 277 -4.27 -2.24 -5.05
N ALA A 278 -4.02 -2.91 -3.92
CA ALA A 278 -3.26 -4.15 -3.87
C ALA A 278 -3.63 -4.98 -2.63
N GLN A 279 -4.71 -5.72 -2.71
CA GLN A 279 -5.12 -6.64 -1.65
C GLN A 279 -4.30 -7.94 -1.69
N THR A 280 -3.97 -8.49 -0.53
CA THR A 280 -3.30 -9.80 -0.46
C THR A 280 -4.23 -10.89 -0.94
N ASN A 281 -3.78 -11.72 -1.87
CA ASN A 281 -4.50 -12.91 -2.31
C ASN A 281 -4.00 -14.13 -1.52
N PRO A 282 -4.87 -14.82 -0.73
CA PRO A 282 -4.47 -16.00 0.03
C PRO A 282 -3.91 -17.13 -0.83
N GLU A 283 -4.37 -17.29 -2.07
CA GLU A 283 -3.90 -18.32 -2.99
C GLU A 283 -2.44 -18.10 -3.41
N SER A 284 -2.04 -16.85 -3.75
CA SER A 284 -0.67 -16.53 -4.14
C SER A 284 0.28 -16.41 -2.93
N ALA A 285 -0.23 -15.97 -1.78
CA ALA A 285 0.56 -15.74 -0.58
C ALA A 285 0.66 -16.97 0.34
N GLY A 286 -0.15 -18.01 0.12
CA GLY A 286 -0.27 -19.17 1.00
C GLY A 286 1.06 -19.87 1.26
N GLU A 287 1.90 -20.08 0.23
CA GLU A 287 3.21 -20.71 0.38
C GLU A 287 4.13 -19.90 1.32
N GLN A 288 4.19 -18.57 1.17
CA GLN A 288 5.01 -17.74 2.05
C GLN A 288 4.54 -17.79 3.50
N VAL A 289 3.22 -17.82 3.71
CA VAL A 289 2.65 -17.94 5.06
C VAL A 289 2.98 -19.31 5.66
N ALA A 290 2.84 -20.38 4.90
CA ALA A 290 3.15 -21.75 5.36
C ALA A 290 4.65 -21.90 5.70
N GLU A 291 5.56 -21.36 4.88
CA GLU A 291 6.99 -21.32 5.16
C GLU A 291 7.30 -20.55 6.44
N ALA A 292 6.74 -19.34 6.59
CA ALA A 292 6.96 -18.51 7.75
C ALA A 292 6.42 -19.15 9.05
N ILE A 293 5.23 -19.79 9.00
CA ILE A 293 4.69 -20.58 10.13
C ILE A 293 5.67 -21.69 10.52
N THR A 294 6.18 -22.42 9.54
CA THR A 294 7.12 -23.54 9.77
C THR A 294 8.41 -23.04 10.40
N ASP A 295 8.98 -21.95 9.91
CA ASP A 295 10.21 -21.36 10.43
C ASP A 295 10.06 -20.86 11.86
N ILE A 296 9.00 -20.08 12.12
CA ILE A 296 8.70 -19.53 13.46
C ILE A 296 8.53 -20.67 14.48
N ARG A 297 7.74 -21.72 14.15
CA ARG A 297 7.52 -22.86 15.04
C ARG A 297 8.80 -23.63 15.34
N ALA A 298 9.69 -23.74 14.34
CA ALA A 298 11.00 -24.36 14.50
C ALA A 298 12.05 -23.45 15.17
N GLY A 299 11.70 -22.24 15.58
CA GLY A 299 12.62 -21.27 16.17
C GLY A 299 13.55 -20.58 15.16
N ARG A 300 13.39 -20.83 13.86
CA ARG A 300 14.18 -20.20 12.80
C ARG A 300 13.66 -18.81 12.48
N GLU A 301 14.51 -17.97 11.90
CA GLU A 301 14.12 -16.64 11.41
C GLU A 301 13.39 -16.80 10.07
N PRO A 302 12.16 -16.27 9.94
CA PRO A 302 11.42 -16.33 8.68
C PRO A 302 12.05 -15.43 7.61
N ARG A 303 11.92 -15.82 6.35
CA ARG A 303 12.57 -15.19 5.20
C ARG A 303 12.32 -13.66 5.11
N ASN A 304 11.12 -13.21 5.40
CA ASN A 304 10.70 -11.81 5.29
C ASN A 304 10.56 -11.14 6.68
N SER A 305 11.56 -11.39 7.55
CA SER A 305 11.60 -10.77 8.87
C SER A 305 11.60 -9.26 8.83
N VAL A 306 10.86 -8.68 9.75
CA VAL A 306 10.72 -7.24 9.92
C VAL A 306 11.68 -6.73 10.98
N ASN A 307 12.45 -5.72 10.65
CA ASN A 307 13.22 -4.98 11.65
C ASN A 307 12.30 -3.98 12.37
N ILE A 308 11.84 -4.33 13.56
CA ILE A 308 10.88 -3.54 14.35
C ILE A 308 11.38 -2.12 14.61
N ALA A 309 12.69 -1.93 14.86
CA ALA A 309 13.28 -0.62 15.11
C ALA A 309 13.26 0.30 13.88
N ARG A 310 13.20 -0.28 12.69
CA ARG A 310 13.11 0.47 11.41
C ARG A 310 11.67 0.63 10.91
N GLY A 311 10.73 -0.15 11.45
CA GLY A 311 9.32 -0.13 11.05
C GLY A 311 9.01 -0.77 9.70
N TYR A 312 9.93 -1.59 9.16
CA TYR A 312 9.74 -2.33 7.90
C TYR A 312 10.75 -3.47 7.74
#